data_b79ef1fc6ce0db03e949d5ce816001d9
#
_entry.id   b79ef1fc6ce0db03e949d5ce816001d9
#
_cell.length_a   1.000
_cell.length_b   1.000
_cell.length_c   1.000
_cell.angle_alpha   90.00
_cell.angle_beta   90.00
_cell.angle_gamma   90.00
#
_symmetry.space_group_name_H-M   'P 1'
#
loop_
_entity.id
_entity.type
_entity.pdbx_description
1 polymer ?
#
loop_
_entity_poly.entity_id
_entity_poly.type
_entity_poly.pdbx_seq_one_letter_code
_entity_poly.pdbx_strand_id
1 'polypeptide(L)'
;MAKQMIEAGACCIKIENQVSDEKQCGHQDGKVTVPHADFLAKINAVRYAFLELGVDDGVIVARTDSLGAGLTKQIAITHEVGDLGDQYNSFLDLEVVSEDQMKHGDVLINYHGRVVRPRRLPSNLYRFMEGTGEARCILDSVTSLQNGADLIWIETEKPHIGQIGAMMDEIRKVIPNAKLVYNNSPSFNWTLNFRQQVFDAMEKAGKDTSDYDRDNLMDEKYDTTKLGLEADEKIRTFQADAAKQAGIFHHLITLPTYHTAALSTDNLAKEYFGDEGMLGYV
;
A
#
# COMPACT_ATOMS: atom_id res chain seq x y z
N MET A 1 3.19 2.84 -23.73
CA MET A 1 3.54 1.69 -22.86
C MET A 1 2.34 0.75 -22.69
N ALA A 2 1.16 1.17 -22.17
CA ALA A 2 0.02 0.25 -21.97
C ALA A 2 -0.38 -0.50 -23.24
N LYS A 3 -0.54 0.18 -24.38
CA LYS A 3 -0.84 -0.48 -25.67
C LYS A 3 0.16 -1.58 -26.04
N GLN A 4 1.44 -1.29 -25.93
CA GLN A 4 2.50 -2.29 -26.24
C GLN A 4 2.42 -3.52 -25.32
N MET A 5 2.07 -3.34 -24.04
CA MET A 5 1.87 -4.47 -23.11
C MET A 5 0.64 -5.28 -23.50
N ILE A 6 -0.46 -4.62 -23.87
CA ILE A 6 -1.69 -5.29 -24.30
C ILE A 6 -1.47 -6.05 -25.62
N GLU A 7 -0.82 -5.42 -26.60
CA GLU A 7 -0.43 -6.05 -27.87
C GLU A 7 0.49 -7.28 -27.65
N ALA A 8 1.31 -7.25 -26.58
CA ALA A 8 2.13 -8.40 -26.16
C ALA A 8 1.37 -9.47 -25.37
N GLY A 9 0.05 -9.32 -25.17
CA GLY A 9 -0.83 -10.29 -24.53
C GLY A 9 -1.12 -10.01 -23.04
N ALA A 10 -0.77 -8.84 -22.50
CA ALA A 10 -1.13 -8.51 -21.13
C ALA A 10 -2.65 -8.25 -21.02
N CYS A 11 -3.33 -9.09 -20.24
CA CYS A 11 -4.77 -8.96 -19.95
C CYS A 11 -5.08 -8.26 -18.63
N CYS A 12 -4.06 -8.02 -17.79
CA CYS A 12 -4.18 -7.31 -16.52
C CYS A 12 -3.02 -6.32 -16.36
N ILE A 13 -3.34 -5.05 -16.12
CA ILE A 13 -2.36 -4.00 -15.89
C ILE A 13 -2.55 -3.42 -14.50
N LYS A 14 -1.46 -3.38 -13.72
CA LYS A 14 -1.42 -2.75 -12.41
C LYS A 14 -0.78 -1.37 -12.52
N ILE A 15 -1.43 -0.38 -11.95
CA ILE A 15 -0.92 1.00 -11.90
C ILE A 15 -0.89 1.46 -10.45
N GLU A 16 0.20 2.08 -10.05
CA GLU A 16 0.36 2.63 -8.72
C GLU A 16 0.51 4.16 -8.74
N ASN A 17 0.22 4.79 -7.60
CA ASN A 17 0.30 6.22 -7.43
C ASN A 17 1.67 6.74 -6.96
N GLN A 18 2.70 5.90 -6.83
CA GLN A 18 4.05 6.39 -6.55
C GLN A 18 4.66 7.10 -7.77
N VAL A 19 5.51 8.08 -7.51
CA VAL A 19 6.37 8.71 -8.51
C VAL A 19 7.43 7.71 -8.96
N SER A 20 7.59 7.49 -10.28
CA SER A 20 8.41 6.39 -10.82
C SER A 20 9.91 6.52 -10.54
N ASP A 21 10.46 7.72 -10.60
CA ASP A 21 11.88 8.00 -10.36
C ASP A 21 12.24 8.03 -8.85
N GLU A 22 11.25 8.06 -7.97
CA GLU A 22 11.41 8.02 -6.52
C GLU A 22 10.72 6.80 -5.90
N LYS A 23 10.47 5.78 -6.74
CA LYS A 23 9.79 4.55 -6.36
C LYS A 23 10.54 3.82 -5.26
N GLN A 24 9.82 3.51 -4.17
CA GLN A 24 10.32 2.71 -3.05
C GLN A 24 9.48 1.46 -2.83
N CYS A 25 10.02 0.50 -2.07
CA CYS A 25 9.26 -0.65 -1.62
C CYS A 25 8.04 -0.19 -0.80
N GLY A 26 6.90 -0.86 -0.97
CA GLY A 26 5.66 -0.51 -0.30
C GLY A 26 5.73 -0.47 1.23
N HIS A 27 6.72 -1.15 1.82
CA HIS A 27 6.93 -1.25 3.27
C HIS A 27 7.93 -0.22 3.80
N GLN A 28 8.55 0.59 2.94
CA GLN A 28 9.51 1.61 3.33
C GLN A 28 8.85 2.96 3.54
N ASP A 29 9.42 3.74 4.44
CA ASP A 29 9.08 5.14 4.63
C ASP A 29 9.60 6.02 3.49
N GLY A 30 9.08 7.25 3.41
CA GLY A 30 9.55 8.22 2.43
C GLY A 30 9.00 8.03 1.02
N LYS A 31 7.95 7.24 0.86
CA LYS A 31 7.24 7.11 -0.42
C LYS A 31 6.65 8.45 -0.86
N VAL A 32 6.76 8.72 -2.16
CA VAL A 32 6.29 9.96 -2.79
C VAL A 32 5.19 9.61 -3.78
N THR A 33 4.02 10.24 -3.65
CA THR A 33 2.90 10.02 -4.57
C THR A 33 2.86 11.09 -5.67
N VAL A 34 2.28 10.72 -6.80
CA VAL A 34 1.84 11.67 -7.83
C VAL A 34 0.57 12.40 -7.36
N PRO A 35 0.23 13.56 -7.93
CA PRO A 35 -1.07 14.19 -7.70
C PRO A 35 -2.20 13.21 -7.98
N HIS A 36 -3.27 13.30 -7.21
CA HIS A 36 -4.42 12.41 -7.35
C HIS A 36 -5.03 12.44 -8.77
N ALA A 37 -5.19 13.62 -9.34
CA ALA A 37 -5.68 13.77 -10.71
C ALA A 37 -4.81 13.05 -11.75
N ASP A 38 -3.48 13.08 -11.59
CA ASP A 38 -2.54 12.39 -12.47
C ASP A 38 -2.67 10.86 -12.34
N PHE A 39 -2.91 10.37 -11.12
CA PHE A 39 -3.16 8.96 -10.91
C PHE A 39 -4.43 8.49 -11.64
N LEU A 40 -5.52 9.24 -11.53
CA LEU A 40 -6.77 8.94 -12.25
C LEU A 40 -6.60 9.04 -13.77
N ALA A 41 -5.86 10.04 -14.26
CA ALA A 41 -5.57 10.17 -15.68
C ALA A 41 -4.78 8.97 -16.23
N LYS A 42 -3.85 8.40 -15.46
CA LYS A 42 -3.14 7.16 -15.83
C LYS A 42 -4.09 5.96 -15.93
N ILE A 43 -5.02 5.81 -15.00
CA ILE A 43 -6.03 4.74 -15.01
C ILE A 43 -6.90 4.87 -16.27
N ASN A 44 -7.40 6.08 -16.54
CA ASN A 44 -8.19 6.37 -17.74
C ASN A 44 -7.42 6.07 -19.03
N ALA A 45 -6.14 6.45 -19.09
CA ALA A 45 -5.30 6.17 -20.27
C ALA A 45 -5.11 4.67 -20.52
N VAL A 46 -5.01 3.85 -19.47
CA VAL A 46 -4.93 2.39 -19.62
C VAL A 46 -6.26 1.80 -20.05
N ARG A 47 -7.38 2.25 -19.48
CA ARG A 47 -8.71 1.81 -19.90
C ARG A 47 -8.96 2.16 -21.38
N TYR A 48 -8.57 3.36 -21.78
CA TYR A 48 -8.66 3.77 -23.18
C TYR A 48 -7.81 2.88 -24.10
N ALA A 49 -6.61 2.50 -23.67
CA ALA A 49 -5.76 1.61 -24.46
C ALA A 49 -6.39 0.23 -24.67
N PHE A 50 -7.03 -0.35 -23.66
CA PHE A 50 -7.80 -1.59 -23.79
C PHE A 50 -8.94 -1.44 -24.80
N LEU A 51 -9.74 -0.39 -24.67
CA LEU A 51 -10.88 -0.11 -25.58
C LEU A 51 -10.41 0.10 -27.02
N GLU A 52 -9.34 0.87 -27.24
CA GLU A 52 -8.80 1.14 -28.56
C GLU A 52 -8.29 -0.14 -29.28
N LEU A 53 -7.82 -1.11 -28.51
CA LEU A 53 -7.34 -2.39 -29.04
C LEU A 53 -8.45 -3.47 -29.10
N GLY A 54 -9.69 -3.13 -28.74
CA GLY A 54 -10.82 -4.06 -28.75
C GLY A 54 -10.73 -5.16 -27.69
N VAL A 55 -10.04 -4.90 -26.56
CA VAL A 55 -9.92 -5.83 -25.43
C VAL A 55 -10.91 -5.43 -24.35
N ASP A 56 -12.11 -5.97 -24.43
CA ASP A 56 -13.22 -5.57 -23.56
C ASP A 56 -13.12 -6.14 -22.13
N ASP A 57 -12.40 -7.23 -21.94
CA ASP A 57 -12.20 -7.95 -20.66
C ASP A 57 -10.88 -7.63 -19.98
N GLY A 58 -10.16 -6.61 -20.45
CA GLY A 58 -8.90 -6.17 -19.83
C GLY A 58 -9.10 -5.63 -18.42
N VAL A 59 -8.29 -6.12 -17.47
CA VAL A 59 -8.39 -5.80 -16.04
C VAL A 59 -7.39 -4.72 -15.64
N ILE A 60 -7.84 -3.74 -14.88
CA ILE A 60 -7.00 -2.70 -14.28
C ILE A 60 -7.04 -2.81 -12.78
N VAL A 61 -5.86 -2.98 -12.17
CA VAL A 61 -5.66 -2.94 -10.72
C VAL A 61 -5.05 -1.59 -10.35
N ALA A 62 -5.79 -0.77 -9.63
CA ALA A 62 -5.30 0.49 -9.09
C ALA A 62 -4.66 0.26 -7.73
N ARG A 63 -3.32 0.43 -7.65
CA ARG A 63 -2.58 0.33 -6.40
C ARG A 63 -2.40 1.70 -5.78
N THR A 64 -2.80 1.84 -4.52
CA THR A 64 -2.49 3.00 -3.70
C THR A 64 -1.43 2.67 -2.64
N ASP A 65 -0.41 3.49 -2.58
CA ASP A 65 0.64 3.47 -1.55
C ASP A 65 0.44 4.59 -0.51
N SER A 66 -0.71 5.27 -0.56
CA SER A 66 -0.99 6.46 0.27
C SER A 66 -1.01 6.18 1.76
N LEU A 67 -1.21 4.92 2.20
CA LEU A 67 -1.19 4.56 3.61
C LEU A 67 0.13 4.96 4.29
N GLY A 68 1.27 4.59 3.68
CA GLY A 68 2.60 4.89 4.20
C GLY A 68 3.31 6.05 3.46
N ALA A 69 2.65 6.71 2.49
CA ALA A 69 3.26 7.82 1.77
C ALA A 69 2.97 9.15 2.46
N GLY A 70 4.00 9.75 3.05
CA GLY A 70 3.91 11.06 3.69
C GLY A 70 4.17 12.26 2.76
N LEU A 71 4.54 12.02 1.51
CA LEU A 71 5.03 13.06 0.59
C LEU A 71 4.36 13.00 -0.78
N THR A 72 4.28 14.16 -1.45
CA THR A 72 3.92 14.26 -2.87
C THR A 72 4.85 15.21 -3.61
N LYS A 73 5.13 14.93 -4.88
CA LYS A 73 6.04 15.72 -5.71
C LYS A 73 5.37 17.00 -6.24
N GLN A 74 4.09 16.92 -6.50
CA GLN A 74 3.29 18.01 -7.03
C GLN A 74 1.96 18.09 -6.31
N ILE A 75 1.34 19.24 -6.35
CA ILE A 75 -0.04 19.46 -5.88
C ILE A 75 -0.90 19.87 -7.07
N ALA A 76 -2.15 19.40 -7.07
CA ALA A 76 -3.14 19.90 -8.01
C ALA A 76 -3.60 21.29 -7.55
N ILE A 77 -3.41 22.28 -8.42
CA ILE A 77 -3.92 23.63 -8.19
C ILE A 77 -5.22 23.73 -8.96
N THR A 78 -6.32 23.91 -8.24
CA THR A 78 -7.63 24.11 -8.82
C THR A 78 -8.13 25.51 -8.48
N HIS A 79 -8.92 26.09 -9.38
CA HIS A 79 -9.55 27.38 -9.14
C HIS A 79 -10.98 27.26 -8.59
N GLU A 80 -11.51 26.04 -8.58
CA GLU A 80 -12.87 25.75 -8.15
C GLU A 80 -12.88 24.85 -6.89
N VAL A 81 -13.62 25.29 -5.89
CA VAL A 81 -13.80 24.53 -4.63
C VAL A 81 -14.70 23.32 -4.91
N GLY A 82 -14.28 22.13 -4.50
CA GLY A 82 -15.03 20.90 -4.67
C GLY A 82 -14.57 20.01 -5.80
N ASP A 83 -13.58 20.42 -6.57
CA ASP A 83 -12.85 19.60 -7.52
C ASP A 83 -12.07 18.46 -6.79
N LEU A 84 -11.84 17.34 -7.47
CA LEU A 84 -11.05 16.21 -6.92
C LEU A 84 -9.66 16.64 -6.45
N GLY A 85 -9.02 17.57 -7.17
CA GLY A 85 -7.75 18.15 -6.76
C GLY A 85 -7.86 18.87 -5.41
N ASP A 86 -8.92 19.64 -5.19
CA ASP A 86 -9.16 20.33 -3.93
C ASP A 86 -9.41 19.36 -2.77
N GLN A 87 -10.16 18.28 -3.01
CA GLN A 87 -10.39 17.26 -1.99
C GLN A 87 -9.09 16.65 -1.49
N TYR A 88 -8.14 16.38 -2.38
CA TYR A 88 -6.86 15.79 -2.02
C TYR A 88 -5.92 16.80 -1.37
N ASN A 89 -6.01 18.06 -1.77
CA ASN A 89 -5.25 19.16 -1.15
C ASN A 89 -5.58 19.34 0.33
N SER A 90 -6.78 18.96 0.77
CA SER A 90 -7.18 19.01 2.19
C SER A 90 -6.32 18.12 3.10
N PHE A 91 -5.59 17.16 2.54
CA PHE A 91 -4.67 16.28 3.27
C PHE A 91 -3.24 16.83 3.38
N LEU A 92 -2.93 17.94 2.70
CA LEU A 92 -1.61 18.56 2.77
C LEU A 92 -1.38 19.26 4.12
N ASP A 93 -0.12 19.31 4.54
CA ASP A 93 0.31 20.17 5.65
C ASP A 93 0.26 21.62 5.17
N LEU A 94 -0.76 22.34 5.60
CA LEU A 94 -1.11 23.68 5.14
C LEU A 94 -0.81 24.74 6.21
N GLU A 95 -0.29 25.87 5.81
CA GLU A 95 -0.17 27.06 6.65
C GLU A 95 -1.03 28.22 6.13
N VAL A 96 -1.70 28.92 7.02
CA VAL A 96 -2.45 30.14 6.67
C VAL A 96 -1.43 31.25 6.40
N VAL A 97 -1.61 31.95 5.28
CA VAL A 97 -0.69 33.00 4.82
C VAL A 97 -1.43 34.32 4.76
N SER A 98 -0.88 35.35 5.41
CA SER A 98 -1.31 36.74 5.25
C SER A 98 -0.59 37.39 4.08
N GLU A 99 -1.11 38.51 3.57
CA GLU A 99 -0.56 39.18 2.39
C GLU A 99 0.93 39.62 2.58
N ASP A 100 1.31 40.02 3.78
CA ASP A 100 2.68 40.39 4.14
C ASP A 100 3.66 39.23 4.23
N GLN A 101 3.14 37.99 4.33
CA GLN A 101 3.93 36.75 4.38
C GLN A 101 4.09 36.07 3.02
N MET A 102 3.40 36.57 2.01
CA MET A 102 3.49 36.02 0.65
C MET A 102 4.85 36.27 0.04
N LYS A 103 5.44 35.25 -0.59
CA LYS A 103 6.73 35.33 -1.29
C LYS A 103 6.52 35.05 -2.77
N HIS A 104 7.34 35.66 -3.60
CA HIS A 104 7.35 35.36 -5.04
C HIS A 104 7.65 33.87 -5.27
N GLY A 105 6.77 33.22 -6.02
CA GLY A 105 6.88 31.77 -6.31
C GLY A 105 6.18 30.85 -5.29
N ASP A 106 5.52 31.39 -4.27
CA ASP A 106 4.66 30.60 -3.40
C ASP A 106 3.48 30.04 -4.20
N VAL A 107 3.13 28.79 -3.90
CA VAL A 107 1.90 28.17 -4.36
C VAL A 107 0.84 28.42 -3.29
N LEU A 108 -0.20 29.15 -3.68
CA LEU A 108 -1.32 29.48 -2.81
C LEU A 108 -2.57 28.76 -3.29
N ILE A 109 -3.34 28.24 -2.36
CA ILE A 109 -4.63 27.63 -2.63
C ILE A 109 -5.71 28.26 -1.76
N ASN A 110 -6.92 28.40 -2.28
CA ASN A 110 -8.06 28.82 -1.49
C ASN A 110 -8.66 27.59 -0.78
N TYR A 111 -8.52 27.55 0.53
CA TYR A 111 -9.03 26.46 1.34
C TYR A 111 -10.05 26.99 2.36
N HIS A 112 -11.32 26.63 2.16
CA HIS A 112 -12.44 27.11 3.00
C HIS A 112 -12.47 28.63 3.22
N GLY A 113 -12.27 29.39 2.16
CA GLY A 113 -12.27 30.87 2.21
C GLY A 113 -11.01 31.50 2.81
N ARG A 114 -9.98 30.70 3.08
CA ARG A 114 -8.67 31.17 3.56
C ARG A 114 -7.62 30.93 2.50
N VAL A 115 -6.69 31.86 2.37
CA VAL A 115 -5.49 31.66 1.56
C VAL A 115 -4.50 30.87 2.39
N VAL A 116 -4.10 29.73 1.89
CA VAL A 116 -3.17 28.81 2.53
C VAL A 116 -2.04 28.46 1.57
N ARG A 117 -0.91 28.11 2.13
CA ARG A 117 0.27 27.65 1.40
C ARG A 117 0.62 26.25 1.85
N PRO A 118 0.75 25.27 0.94
CA PRO A 118 1.27 23.95 1.28
C PRO A 118 2.72 24.06 1.75
N ARG A 119 3.06 23.38 2.83
CA ARG A 119 4.42 23.35 3.34
C ARG A 119 5.33 22.56 2.39
N ARG A 120 6.25 23.28 1.76
CA ARG A 120 7.24 22.72 0.84
C ARG A 120 8.54 22.43 1.59
N LEU A 121 9.06 21.22 1.41
CA LEU A 121 10.33 20.79 1.96
C LEU A 121 11.52 21.30 1.13
N PRO A 122 12.75 21.34 1.68
CA PRO A 122 13.95 21.68 0.91
C PRO A 122 14.18 20.78 -0.31
N SER A 123 13.68 19.54 -0.30
CA SER A 123 13.69 18.59 -1.41
C SER A 123 12.71 18.94 -2.53
N ASN A 124 11.98 20.04 -2.44
CA ASN A 124 10.89 20.45 -3.32
C ASN A 124 9.65 19.52 -3.29
N LEU A 125 9.54 18.66 -2.29
CA LEU A 125 8.36 17.84 -2.03
C LEU A 125 7.40 18.55 -1.10
N TYR A 126 6.13 18.18 -1.15
CA TYR A 126 5.10 18.63 -0.22
C TYR A 126 4.78 17.51 0.75
N ARG A 127 4.46 17.87 2.00
CA ARG A 127 4.11 16.92 3.05
C ARG A 127 2.59 16.80 3.17
N PHE A 128 2.13 15.57 3.38
CA PHE A 128 0.79 15.31 3.90
C PHE A 128 0.76 15.40 5.43
N MET A 129 -0.40 15.74 5.97
CA MET A 129 -0.63 15.68 7.41
C MET A 129 -0.53 14.23 7.90
N GLU A 130 0.09 14.04 9.05
CA GLU A 130 0.16 12.74 9.71
C GLU A 130 -1.23 12.19 9.99
N GLY A 131 -1.39 10.86 9.97
CA GLY A 131 -2.66 10.19 10.21
C GLY A 131 -3.67 10.25 9.06
N THR A 132 -3.35 10.87 7.92
CA THR A 132 -4.27 10.98 6.77
C THR A 132 -4.17 9.81 5.78
N GLY A 133 -3.26 8.87 6.00
CA GLY A 133 -2.97 7.77 5.05
C GLY A 133 -4.19 6.91 4.71
N GLU A 134 -4.96 6.48 5.70
CA GLU A 134 -6.17 5.67 5.49
C GLU A 134 -7.23 6.44 4.69
N ALA A 135 -7.51 7.69 5.05
CA ALA A 135 -8.47 8.51 4.32
C ALA A 135 -8.06 8.75 2.86
N ARG A 136 -6.76 8.94 2.61
CA ARG A 136 -6.23 9.05 1.23
C ARG A 136 -6.34 7.72 0.47
N CYS A 137 -6.06 6.58 1.11
CA CYS A 137 -6.26 5.27 0.49
C CYS A 137 -7.73 5.01 0.12
N ILE A 138 -8.66 5.40 0.98
CA ILE A 138 -10.10 5.28 0.73
C ILE A 138 -10.48 6.16 -0.47
N LEU A 139 -10.05 7.41 -0.49
CA LEU A 139 -10.33 8.32 -1.61
C LEU A 139 -9.72 7.79 -2.92
N ASP A 140 -8.46 7.39 -2.94
CA ASP A 140 -7.80 6.81 -4.11
C ASP A 140 -8.56 5.59 -4.63
N SER A 141 -8.99 4.71 -3.73
CA SER A 141 -9.69 3.48 -4.07
C SER A 141 -11.06 3.75 -4.70
N VAL A 142 -11.87 4.59 -4.05
CA VAL A 142 -13.21 4.95 -4.53
C VAL A 142 -13.13 5.62 -5.89
N THR A 143 -12.30 6.64 -6.02
CA THR A 143 -12.18 7.41 -7.26
C THR A 143 -11.55 6.61 -8.39
N SER A 144 -10.61 5.71 -8.09
CA SER A 144 -10.03 4.80 -9.09
C SER A 144 -11.08 3.87 -9.67
N LEU A 145 -11.92 3.26 -8.83
CA LEU A 145 -13.02 2.39 -9.28
C LEU A 145 -14.06 3.18 -10.10
N GLN A 146 -14.35 4.42 -9.73
CA GLN A 146 -15.24 5.31 -10.50
C GLN A 146 -14.63 5.74 -11.84
N ASN A 147 -13.31 5.71 -11.97
CA ASN A 147 -12.56 6.11 -13.16
C ASN A 147 -11.99 4.95 -13.98
N GLY A 148 -12.58 3.77 -13.88
CA GLY A 148 -12.29 2.66 -14.77
C GLY A 148 -11.31 1.60 -14.28
N ALA A 149 -10.89 1.63 -13.01
CA ALA A 149 -10.26 0.48 -12.39
C ALA A 149 -11.30 -0.61 -12.07
N ASP A 150 -10.90 -1.87 -12.15
CA ASP A 150 -11.76 -3.02 -11.83
C ASP A 150 -11.51 -3.52 -10.41
N LEU A 151 -10.29 -3.39 -9.95
CA LEU A 151 -9.81 -3.86 -8.64
C LEU A 151 -8.94 -2.78 -8.01
N ILE A 152 -8.91 -2.77 -6.70
CA ILE A 152 -8.01 -1.93 -5.92
C ILE A 152 -6.95 -2.78 -5.21
N TRP A 153 -5.80 -2.21 -4.98
CA TRP A 153 -4.73 -2.77 -4.16
C TRP A 153 -4.27 -1.69 -3.19
N ILE A 154 -4.55 -1.89 -1.92
CA ILE A 154 -4.03 -1.04 -0.85
C ILE A 154 -2.73 -1.66 -0.36
N GLU A 155 -1.62 -0.95 -0.55
CA GLU A 155 -0.34 -1.39 -0.01
C GLU A 155 -0.25 -1.04 1.46
N THR A 156 0.02 -2.03 2.30
CA THR A 156 0.12 -1.89 3.75
C THR A 156 1.56 -2.13 4.22
N GLU A 157 1.90 -1.57 5.37
CA GLU A 157 3.21 -1.79 6.00
C GLU A 157 3.25 -3.10 6.79
N LYS A 158 2.08 -3.57 7.23
CA LYS A 158 1.90 -4.75 8.08
C LYS A 158 0.68 -5.55 7.63
N PRO A 159 0.69 -6.88 7.79
CA PRO A 159 -0.44 -7.75 7.47
C PRO A 159 -1.50 -7.67 8.59
N HIS A 160 -2.29 -6.58 8.64
CA HIS A 160 -3.30 -6.34 9.67
C HIS A 160 -4.71 -6.38 9.08
N ILE A 161 -5.39 -7.54 9.18
CA ILE A 161 -6.71 -7.77 8.57
C ILE A 161 -7.75 -6.75 9.05
N GLY A 162 -7.76 -6.39 10.33
CA GLY A 162 -8.70 -5.43 10.89
C GLY A 162 -8.59 -4.04 10.27
N GLN A 163 -7.37 -3.54 10.03
CA GLN A 163 -7.14 -2.26 9.36
C GLN A 163 -7.62 -2.30 7.92
N ILE A 164 -7.28 -3.36 7.20
CA ILE A 164 -7.71 -3.55 5.80
C ILE A 164 -9.23 -3.62 5.73
N GLY A 165 -9.86 -4.39 6.63
CA GLY A 165 -11.31 -4.53 6.72
C GLY A 165 -12.01 -3.20 6.96
N ALA A 166 -11.53 -2.41 7.90
CA ALA A 166 -12.10 -1.08 8.20
C ALA A 166 -12.06 -0.14 6.98
N MET A 167 -10.95 -0.09 6.26
CA MET A 167 -10.88 0.69 5.02
C MET A 167 -11.82 0.15 3.94
N MET A 168 -11.93 -1.18 3.79
CA MET A 168 -12.84 -1.78 2.82
C MET A 168 -14.30 -1.54 3.15
N ASP A 169 -14.67 -1.49 4.42
CA ASP A 169 -16.03 -1.14 4.85
C ASP A 169 -16.41 0.29 4.44
N GLU A 170 -15.49 1.25 4.60
CA GLU A 170 -15.70 2.62 4.13
C GLU A 170 -15.81 2.71 2.60
N ILE A 171 -14.94 2.03 1.87
CA ILE A 171 -14.97 1.98 0.41
C ILE A 171 -16.30 1.38 -0.07
N ARG A 172 -16.78 0.31 0.55
CA ARG A 172 -18.03 -0.36 0.17
C ARG A 172 -19.30 0.41 0.48
N LYS A 173 -19.25 1.41 1.35
CA LYS A 173 -20.36 2.36 1.49
C LYS A 173 -20.65 3.11 0.19
N VAL A 174 -19.62 3.35 -0.63
CA VAL A 174 -19.72 4.08 -1.91
C VAL A 174 -19.76 3.11 -3.09
N ILE A 175 -18.94 2.07 -3.06
CA ILE A 175 -18.83 1.05 -4.12
C ILE A 175 -19.09 -0.35 -3.50
N PRO A 176 -20.35 -0.78 -3.38
CA PRO A 176 -20.71 -1.99 -2.64
C PRO A 176 -19.99 -3.28 -3.09
N ASN A 177 -19.63 -3.37 -4.37
CA ASN A 177 -18.97 -4.54 -4.96
C ASN A 177 -17.46 -4.37 -5.10
N ALA A 178 -16.84 -3.42 -4.40
CA ALA A 178 -15.40 -3.21 -4.45
C ALA A 178 -14.63 -4.49 -4.09
N LYS A 179 -13.66 -4.84 -4.92
CA LYS A 179 -12.80 -6.02 -4.79
C LYS A 179 -11.38 -5.60 -4.52
N LEU A 180 -10.74 -6.23 -3.54
CA LEU A 180 -9.39 -5.93 -3.12
C LEU A 180 -8.41 -7.01 -3.58
N VAL A 181 -7.30 -6.57 -4.16
CA VAL A 181 -6.08 -7.36 -4.35
C VAL A 181 -5.15 -7.08 -3.17
N TYR A 182 -4.54 -8.11 -2.62
CA TYR A 182 -3.63 -7.95 -1.48
C TYR A 182 -2.28 -8.62 -1.73
N ASN A 183 -1.22 -7.93 -1.33
CA ASN A 183 0.14 -8.42 -1.41
C ASN A 183 0.54 -9.15 -0.12
N ASN A 184 0.62 -10.47 -0.19
CA ASN A 184 1.22 -11.30 0.87
C ASN A 184 2.75 -11.22 0.73
N SER A 185 3.32 -10.08 1.05
CA SER A 185 4.75 -9.87 0.86
C SER A 185 5.59 -10.78 1.75
N PRO A 186 6.56 -11.52 1.20
CA PRO A 186 7.51 -12.28 2.01
C PRO A 186 8.47 -11.39 2.80
N SER A 187 8.55 -10.08 2.48
CA SER A 187 9.35 -9.12 3.24
C SER A 187 8.69 -8.61 4.53
N PHE A 188 7.42 -8.92 4.76
CA PHE A 188 6.85 -8.74 6.10
C PHE A 188 7.55 -9.68 7.09
N ASN A 189 7.87 -9.20 8.25
CA ASN A 189 8.20 -10.10 9.36
C ASN A 189 6.87 -10.69 9.90
N TRP A 190 6.38 -11.75 9.26
CA TRP A 190 5.10 -12.37 9.59
C TRP A 190 5.04 -12.81 11.06
N THR A 191 6.04 -13.51 11.53
CA THR A 191 6.10 -14.00 12.91
C THR A 191 6.01 -12.86 13.92
N LEU A 192 6.86 -11.83 13.78
CA LEU A 192 6.83 -10.69 14.68
C LEU A 192 5.49 -9.96 14.64
N ASN A 193 4.97 -9.67 13.45
CA ASN A 193 3.70 -8.94 13.31
C ASN A 193 2.52 -9.68 13.95
N PHE A 194 2.46 -11.01 13.80
CA PHE A 194 1.36 -11.78 14.38
C PHE A 194 1.54 -12.01 15.88
N ARG A 195 2.75 -12.21 16.35
CA ARG A 195 3.03 -12.27 17.79
C ARG A 195 2.67 -10.95 18.48
N GLN A 196 2.99 -9.80 17.90
CA GLN A 196 2.57 -8.50 18.41
C GLN A 196 1.04 -8.36 18.45
N GLN A 197 0.35 -8.75 17.37
CA GLN A 197 -1.11 -8.70 17.35
C GLN A 197 -1.76 -9.61 18.39
N VAL A 198 -1.22 -10.80 18.62
CA VAL A 198 -1.70 -11.73 19.66
C VAL A 198 -1.41 -11.16 21.05
N PHE A 199 -0.21 -10.63 21.30
CA PHE A 199 0.18 -9.99 22.54
C PHE A 199 -0.76 -8.82 22.87
N ASP A 200 -0.95 -7.89 21.94
CA ASP A 200 -1.84 -6.73 22.11
C ASP A 200 -3.31 -7.16 22.36
N ALA A 201 -3.75 -8.24 21.72
CA ALA A 201 -5.08 -8.81 21.98
C ALA A 201 -5.20 -9.43 23.37
N MET A 202 -4.14 -10.06 23.87
CA MET A 202 -4.09 -10.59 25.23
C MET A 202 -4.16 -9.46 26.26
N GLU A 203 -3.35 -8.42 26.11
CA GLU A 203 -3.39 -7.23 27.00
C GLU A 203 -4.77 -6.59 27.01
N LYS A 204 -5.35 -6.35 25.83
CA LYS A 204 -6.69 -5.76 25.69
C LYS A 204 -7.79 -6.60 26.35
N ALA A 205 -7.60 -7.92 26.38
CA ALA A 205 -8.50 -8.86 27.06
C ALA A 205 -8.22 -9.02 28.56
N GLY A 206 -7.26 -8.27 29.13
CA GLY A 206 -6.87 -8.35 30.53
C GLY A 206 -6.22 -9.70 30.91
N LYS A 207 -5.66 -10.42 29.93
CA LYS A 207 -4.92 -11.67 30.19
C LYS A 207 -3.52 -11.36 30.70
N ASP A 208 -2.97 -12.27 31.51
CA ASP A 208 -1.59 -12.17 31.97
C ASP A 208 -0.62 -12.30 30.78
N THR A 209 0.24 -11.30 30.63
CA THR A 209 1.29 -11.24 29.59
C THR A 209 2.69 -11.17 30.20
N SER A 210 2.83 -11.36 31.51
CA SER A 210 4.10 -11.22 32.26
C SER A 210 5.21 -12.21 31.82
N ASP A 211 4.82 -13.33 31.21
CA ASP A 211 5.75 -14.33 30.67
C ASP A 211 6.36 -13.92 29.30
N TYR A 212 5.90 -12.83 28.72
CA TYR A 212 6.31 -12.38 27.37
C TYR A 212 7.00 -11.03 27.44
N ASP A 213 8.14 -10.94 26.79
CA ASP A 213 8.86 -9.68 26.58
C ASP A 213 8.42 -9.04 25.25
N ARG A 214 7.66 -7.95 25.34
CA ARG A 214 7.14 -7.24 24.17
C ARG A 214 8.22 -6.78 23.20
N ASP A 215 9.38 -6.41 23.71
CA ASP A 215 10.49 -5.90 22.89
C ASP A 215 11.29 -7.02 22.22
N ASN A 216 11.07 -8.27 22.65
CA ASN A 216 11.78 -9.44 22.13
C ASN A 216 10.87 -10.62 21.76
N LEU A 217 9.76 -10.35 21.12
CA LEU A 217 8.78 -11.39 20.71
C LEU A 217 9.31 -12.38 19.66
N MET A 218 10.48 -12.14 19.07
CA MET A 218 11.14 -13.06 18.13
C MET A 218 11.96 -14.17 18.80
N ASP A 219 12.09 -14.15 20.12
CA ASP A 219 12.82 -15.19 20.87
C ASP A 219 12.18 -16.57 20.61
N GLU A 220 13.02 -17.55 20.25
CA GLU A 220 12.61 -18.94 19.96
C GLU A 220 11.91 -19.64 21.15
N LYS A 221 12.18 -19.17 22.38
CA LYS A 221 11.48 -19.69 23.59
C LYS A 221 9.95 -19.53 23.49
N TYR A 222 9.47 -18.61 22.64
CA TYR A 222 8.03 -18.38 22.45
C TYR A 222 7.39 -19.27 21.38
N ASP A 223 8.14 -20.02 20.57
CA ASP A 223 7.63 -20.84 19.47
C ASP A 223 6.58 -21.85 19.94
N THR A 224 6.80 -22.47 21.07
CA THR A 224 5.91 -23.50 21.66
C THR A 224 4.93 -22.94 22.69
N THR A 225 4.96 -21.66 22.96
CA THR A 225 4.03 -21.01 23.89
C THR A 225 2.68 -20.76 23.26
N LYS A 226 1.68 -20.47 24.10
CA LYS A 226 0.34 -20.11 23.62
C LYS A 226 0.38 -18.93 22.63
N LEU A 227 1.21 -17.93 22.90
CA LEU A 227 1.38 -16.76 22.02
C LEU A 227 1.95 -17.16 20.66
N GLY A 228 3.02 -17.95 20.63
CA GLY A 228 3.64 -18.41 19.39
C GLY A 228 2.70 -19.28 18.55
N LEU A 229 2.11 -20.29 19.17
CA LEU A 229 1.18 -21.20 18.48
C LEU A 229 -0.06 -20.49 17.94
N GLU A 230 -0.61 -19.50 18.68
CA GLU A 230 -1.75 -18.71 18.19
C GLU A 230 -1.33 -17.78 17.03
N ALA A 231 -0.14 -17.21 17.06
CA ALA A 231 0.40 -16.41 15.96
C ALA A 231 0.62 -17.26 14.71
N ASP A 232 1.20 -18.45 14.83
CA ASP A 232 1.42 -19.37 13.72
C ASP A 232 0.10 -19.82 13.07
N GLU A 233 -0.93 -20.09 13.89
CA GLU A 233 -2.24 -20.43 13.35
C GLU A 233 -2.86 -19.28 12.58
N LYS A 234 -2.74 -18.04 13.08
CA LYS A 234 -3.21 -16.84 12.37
C LYS A 234 -2.47 -16.61 11.05
N ILE A 235 -1.17 -16.91 10.99
CA ILE A 235 -0.39 -16.86 9.75
C ILE A 235 -0.90 -17.92 8.76
N ARG A 236 -1.12 -19.14 9.25
CA ARG A 236 -1.61 -20.27 8.43
C ARG A 236 -2.98 -20.00 7.82
N THR A 237 -3.88 -19.37 8.55
CA THR A 237 -5.26 -19.09 8.12
C THR A 237 -5.41 -17.73 7.45
N PHE A 238 -4.34 -16.92 7.35
CA PHE A 238 -4.39 -15.52 6.95
C PHE A 238 -5.20 -15.26 5.68
N GLN A 239 -4.96 -16.02 4.61
CA GLN A 239 -5.67 -15.77 3.34
C GLN A 239 -7.17 -16.02 3.49
N ALA A 240 -7.57 -17.10 4.19
CA ALA A 240 -8.97 -17.41 4.40
C ALA A 240 -9.66 -16.37 5.30
N ASP A 241 -8.97 -15.94 6.35
CA ASP A 241 -9.49 -14.93 7.28
C ASP A 241 -9.58 -13.55 6.64
N ALA A 242 -8.58 -13.17 5.87
CA ALA A 242 -8.56 -11.92 5.11
C ALA A 242 -9.66 -11.88 4.03
N ALA A 243 -9.91 -13.01 3.35
CA ALA A 243 -11.02 -13.12 2.41
C ALA A 243 -12.38 -12.95 3.10
N LYS A 244 -12.57 -13.55 4.28
CA LYS A 244 -13.83 -13.48 5.04
C LYS A 244 -14.06 -12.11 5.70
N GLN A 245 -13.02 -11.54 6.32
CA GLN A 245 -13.14 -10.35 7.17
C GLN A 245 -12.95 -9.05 6.38
N ALA A 246 -12.02 -9.01 5.43
CA ALA A 246 -11.74 -7.83 4.61
C ALA A 246 -12.25 -7.96 3.16
N GLY A 247 -12.72 -9.15 2.77
CA GLY A 247 -13.20 -9.40 1.40
C GLY A 247 -12.09 -9.30 0.36
N ILE A 248 -10.89 -9.77 0.69
CA ILE A 248 -9.79 -9.85 -0.27
C ILE A 248 -10.18 -10.85 -1.34
N PHE A 249 -10.22 -10.37 -2.58
CA PHE A 249 -10.64 -11.15 -3.74
C PHE A 249 -9.49 -11.94 -4.37
N HIS A 250 -8.30 -11.34 -4.38
CA HIS A 250 -7.12 -11.92 -5.00
C HIS A 250 -5.88 -11.68 -4.15
N HIS A 251 -5.17 -12.76 -3.82
CA HIS A 251 -3.88 -12.71 -3.14
C HIS A 251 -2.75 -12.86 -4.15
N LEU A 252 -1.70 -12.09 -3.97
CA LEU A 252 -0.47 -12.24 -4.73
C LEU A 252 0.73 -12.26 -3.79
N ILE A 253 1.81 -12.87 -4.26
CA ILE A 253 3.11 -12.90 -3.58
C ILE A 253 4.09 -12.17 -4.50
N THR A 254 4.79 -11.18 -3.96
CA THR A 254 5.84 -10.48 -4.72
C THR A 254 7.13 -11.30 -4.74
N LEU A 255 7.83 -11.27 -5.89
CA LEU A 255 9.15 -11.90 -6.08
C LEU A 255 9.25 -13.41 -5.76
N PRO A 256 8.22 -14.25 -5.94
CA PRO A 256 8.29 -15.66 -5.54
C PRO A 256 9.40 -16.42 -6.29
N THR A 257 9.53 -16.20 -7.59
CA THR A 257 10.56 -16.83 -8.42
C THR A 257 11.97 -16.41 -8.00
N TYR A 258 12.16 -15.12 -7.69
CA TYR A 258 13.44 -14.62 -7.20
C TYR A 258 13.82 -15.28 -5.87
N HIS A 259 12.92 -15.33 -4.90
CA HIS A 259 13.19 -15.95 -3.60
C HIS A 259 13.48 -17.45 -3.73
N THR A 260 12.71 -18.15 -4.56
CA THR A 260 12.94 -19.59 -4.81
C THR A 260 14.30 -19.82 -5.47
N ALA A 261 14.65 -19.04 -6.49
CA ALA A 261 15.94 -19.14 -7.15
C ALA A 261 17.11 -18.83 -6.21
N ALA A 262 16.99 -17.77 -5.42
CA ALA A 262 18.01 -17.38 -4.43
C ALA A 262 18.23 -18.47 -3.38
N LEU A 263 17.15 -19.03 -2.81
CA LEU A 263 17.23 -20.10 -1.82
C LEU A 263 17.85 -21.37 -2.41
N SER A 264 17.43 -21.79 -3.61
CA SER A 264 17.98 -22.97 -4.26
C SER A 264 19.45 -22.80 -4.60
N THR A 265 19.86 -21.60 -5.03
CA THR A 265 21.26 -21.30 -5.32
C THR A 265 22.13 -21.28 -4.05
N ASP A 266 21.60 -20.71 -2.95
CA ASP A 266 22.28 -20.68 -1.66
C ASP A 266 22.46 -22.09 -1.10
N ASN A 267 21.43 -22.92 -1.14
CA ASN A 267 21.52 -24.32 -0.71
C ASN A 267 22.53 -25.09 -1.56
N LEU A 268 22.45 -24.97 -2.89
CA LEU A 268 23.41 -25.59 -3.79
C LEU A 268 24.86 -25.18 -3.46
N ALA A 269 25.10 -23.88 -3.23
CA ALA A 269 26.42 -23.39 -2.91
C ALA A 269 26.93 -23.95 -1.57
N LYS A 270 26.09 -23.99 -0.55
CA LYS A 270 26.44 -24.53 0.77
C LYS A 270 26.75 -26.02 0.72
N GLU A 271 25.92 -26.77 0.03
CA GLU A 271 26.04 -28.23 -0.05
C GLU A 271 27.22 -28.64 -0.94
N TYR A 272 27.35 -28.04 -2.13
CA TYR A 272 28.43 -28.36 -3.08
C TYR A 272 29.81 -27.93 -2.59
N PHE A 273 29.94 -26.77 -1.96
CA PHE A 273 31.21 -26.26 -1.40
C PHE A 273 31.46 -26.70 0.04
N GLY A 274 30.51 -27.41 0.66
CA GLY A 274 30.65 -27.99 1.98
C GLY A 274 31.48 -29.26 2.00
N ASP A 275 31.59 -29.90 3.18
CA ASP A 275 32.39 -31.11 3.38
C ASP A 275 31.90 -32.32 2.58
N GLU A 276 30.63 -32.33 2.17
CA GLU A 276 30.02 -33.42 1.38
C GLU A 276 30.22 -33.27 -0.13
N GLY A 277 30.60 -32.10 -0.63
CA GLY A 277 30.89 -31.86 -2.06
C GLY A 277 29.77 -32.33 -2.97
N MET A 278 30.12 -33.20 -3.96
CA MET A 278 29.11 -33.73 -4.90
C MET A 278 28.01 -34.57 -4.22
N LEU A 279 28.28 -35.19 -3.08
CA LEU A 279 27.25 -35.95 -2.34
C LEU A 279 26.15 -35.02 -1.80
N GLY A 280 26.53 -33.85 -1.33
CA GLY A 280 25.55 -32.85 -0.89
C GLY A 280 24.70 -32.25 -2.03
N TYR A 281 25.22 -32.34 -3.29
CA TYR A 281 24.52 -31.85 -4.49
C TYR A 281 23.52 -32.84 -5.08
N VAL A 282 23.77 -34.14 -5.02
CA VAL A 282 22.95 -35.20 -5.65
C VAL A 282 21.93 -35.77 -4.64
#